data_e1a7a74ce758b6517a3534d7ca2fdff6
#
_entry.id   e1a7a74ce758b6517a3534d7ca2fdff6
#
_cell.length_a   1.000
_cell.length_b   1.000
_cell.length_c   1.000
_cell.angle_alpha   90.00
_cell.angle_beta   90.00
_cell.angle_gamma   90.00
#
_symmetry.space_group_name_H-M   'P 1'
#
loop_
_entity.id
_entity.type
_entity.pdbx_description
1 polymer ?
#
loop_
_entity_poly.entity_id
_entity_poly.type
_entity_poly.pdbx_seq_one_letter_code
_entity_poly.pdbx_strand_id
1 'polypeptide(L)'
;MSLEDLKTLDKHHIFDAIDVQPDQLRLSFAEGMHDVLSQDIGKGINNVVVAGMGGSALVGVIAKNWLNSRMLVPLEVVRGYELPGYVGINTLVIVSSASGNTEEALCCFKDASRKNAQVITLSSGGLLNAAAEEHTLLDIGLQHYSQPRLGVFADLKAFACIAQDLGLVQGDLRRELEDVASWLDTQKSQWNLDATDNAKD
;
A
#
# COMPACT_ATOMS: atom_id res chain seq x y z
N MET A 1 26.31 -23.47 7.35
CA MET A 1 24.85 -23.69 7.33
C MET A 1 24.49 -23.91 5.87
N SER A 2 23.94 -25.07 5.51
CA SER A 2 23.58 -25.35 4.12
C SER A 2 22.28 -24.62 3.72
N LEU A 3 22.01 -24.54 2.42
CA LEU A 3 20.75 -23.99 1.91
C LEU A 3 19.53 -24.79 2.41
N GLU A 4 19.67 -26.13 2.50
CA GLU A 4 18.64 -26.99 3.06
C GLU A 4 18.39 -26.71 4.53
N ASP A 5 19.44 -26.40 5.31
CA ASP A 5 19.27 -25.99 6.71
C ASP A 5 18.45 -24.70 6.81
N LEU A 6 18.73 -23.70 5.92
CA LEU A 6 17.97 -22.44 5.89
C LEU A 6 16.51 -22.65 5.51
N LYS A 7 16.23 -23.46 4.48
CA LYS A 7 14.86 -23.79 4.07
C LYS A 7 14.09 -24.52 5.19
N THR A 8 14.77 -25.36 5.95
CA THR A 8 14.17 -26.06 7.10
C THR A 8 13.84 -25.13 8.26
N LEU A 9 14.60 -24.04 8.42
CA LEU A 9 14.35 -23.00 9.42
C LEU A 9 13.25 -22.03 9.03
N ASP A 10 12.95 -21.87 7.74
CA ASP A 10 11.93 -20.97 7.22
C ASP A 10 10.51 -21.54 7.36
N LYS A 11 10.06 -21.68 8.60
CA LYS A 11 8.71 -22.19 8.95
C LYS A 11 7.58 -21.30 8.45
N HIS A 12 7.87 -20.08 8.08
CA HIS A 12 6.88 -19.07 7.64
C HIS A 12 6.93 -18.80 6.14
N HIS A 13 7.72 -19.59 5.39
CA HIS A 13 7.84 -19.44 3.94
C HIS A 13 8.20 -18.01 3.50
N ILE A 14 9.13 -17.38 4.25
CA ILE A 14 9.55 -16.00 3.97
C ILE A 14 10.26 -15.91 2.62
N PHE A 15 11.06 -16.92 2.26
CA PHE A 15 11.74 -16.96 0.97
C PHE A 15 10.75 -17.02 -0.18
N ASP A 16 9.70 -17.85 -0.09
CA ASP A 16 8.65 -17.92 -1.10
C ASP A 16 7.91 -16.59 -1.21
N ALA A 17 7.63 -15.94 -0.06
CA ALA A 17 6.97 -14.64 -0.03
C ALA A 17 7.83 -13.51 -0.64
N ILE A 18 9.16 -13.57 -0.49
CA ILE A 18 10.08 -12.63 -1.15
C ILE A 18 10.11 -12.88 -2.66
N ASP A 19 10.07 -14.14 -3.06
CA ASP A 19 10.19 -14.56 -4.46
C ASP A 19 9.02 -14.06 -5.32
N VAL A 20 7.83 -13.95 -4.74
CA VAL A 20 6.62 -13.47 -5.42
C VAL A 20 6.41 -11.94 -5.31
N GLN A 21 7.32 -11.20 -4.68
CA GLN A 21 7.17 -9.74 -4.52
C GLN A 21 7.07 -8.97 -5.86
N PRO A 22 7.80 -9.31 -6.94
CA PRO A 22 7.61 -8.64 -8.22
C PRO A 22 6.18 -8.77 -8.76
N ASP A 23 5.49 -9.89 -8.49
CA ASP A 23 4.12 -10.10 -8.94
C ASP A 23 3.12 -9.17 -8.24
N GLN A 24 3.45 -8.72 -7.02
CA GLN A 24 2.64 -7.71 -6.32
C GLN A 24 2.59 -6.38 -7.06
N LEU A 25 3.67 -6.00 -7.76
CA LEU A 25 3.71 -4.78 -8.57
C LEU A 25 2.90 -4.90 -9.88
N ARG A 26 2.51 -6.12 -10.27
CA ARG A 26 1.66 -6.41 -11.42
C ARG A 26 0.20 -6.59 -11.07
N LEU A 27 -0.16 -6.55 -9.78
CA LEU A 27 -1.55 -6.72 -9.35
C LEU A 27 -2.46 -5.72 -10.08
N SER A 28 -3.58 -6.23 -10.58
CA SER A 28 -4.65 -5.40 -11.10
C SER A 28 -5.64 -5.15 -9.97
N PHE A 29 -5.77 -3.92 -9.56
CA PHE A 29 -6.88 -3.49 -8.72
C PHE A 29 -8.02 -3.09 -9.65
N ALA A 30 -9.09 -3.81 -9.57
CA ALA A 30 -10.20 -3.98 -10.49
C ALA A 30 -10.58 -2.75 -11.35
N GLU A 31 -10.99 -3.02 -12.58
CA GLU A 31 -11.52 -2.04 -13.54
C GLU A 31 -12.66 -1.17 -12.96
N GLY A 32 -13.42 -1.70 -11.97
CA GLY A 32 -14.45 -0.95 -11.24
C GLY A 32 -13.93 0.17 -10.33
N MET A 33 -12.64 0.21 -10.00
CA MET A 33 -12.07 1.27 -9.17
C MET A 33 -12.10 2.62 -9.90
N HIS A 34 -11.89 2.64 -11.20
CA HIS A 34 -11.98 3.87 -12.00
C HIS A 34 -13.39 4.47 -11.97
N ASP A 35 -14.42 3.65 -12.08
CA ASP A 35 -15.82 4.11 -12.11
C ASP A 35 -16.28 4.61 -10.73
N VAL A 36 -15.85 3.95 -9.65
CA VAL A 36 -16.17 4.36 -8.27
C VAL A 36 -15.42 5.64 -7.88
N LEU A 37 -14.14 5.75 -8.23
CA LEU A 37 -13.31 6.93 -7.95
C LEU A 37 -13.75 8.16 -8.76
N SER A 38 -14.32 7.98 -9.96
CA SER A 38 -14.70 9.11 -10.83
C SER A 38 -15.98 9.83 -10.40
N GLN A 39 -16.84 9.20 -9.60
CA GLN A 39 -18.16 9.75 -9.30
C GLN A 39 -18.18 10.72 -8.11
N ASP A 40 -17.55 10.39 -6.99
CA ASP A 40 -17.62 11.20 -5.76
C ASP A 40 -16.28 11.43 -5.06
N ILE A 41 -15.30 10.53 -5.22
CA ILE A 41 -13.95 10.66 -4.66
C ILE A 41 -13.05 11.34 -5.69
N GLY A 42 -12.20 12.26 -5.22
CA GLY A 42 -11.19 12.91 -6.07
C GLY A 42 -11.47 14.39 -6.37
N LYS A 43 -12.70 14.83 -6.20
CA LYS A 43 -13.02 16.24 -6.49
C LYS A 43 -12.51 17.17 -5.39
N GLY A 44 -11.71 18.15 -5.80
CA GLY A 44 -11.24 19.20 -4.89
C GLY A 44 -10.20 18.74 -3.86
N ILE A 45 -9.56 17.58 -4.05
CA ILE A 45 -8.47 17.13 -3.19
C ILE A 45 -7.31 18.12 -3.29
N ASN A 46 -6.87 18.61 -2.15
CA ASN A 46 -5.73 19.52 -2.04
C ASN A 46 -4.59 18.97 -1.15
N ASN A 47 -4.80 17.83 -0.52
CA ASN A 47 -3.78 17.08 0.20
C ASN A 47 -4.18 15.60 0.36
N VAL A 48 -3.18 14.74 0.56
CA VAL A 48 -3.33 13.31 0.79
C VAL A 48 -2.70 12.95 2.12
N VAL A 49 -3.38 12.15 2.92
CA VAL A 49 -2.85 11.57 4.16
C VAL A 49 -2.91 10.04 4.06
N VAL A 50 -1.78 9.39 4.26
CA VAL A 50 -1.72 7.94 4.45
C VAL A 50 -1.61 7.64 5.94
N ALA A 51 -2.63 7.03 6.51
CA ALA A 51 -2.69 6.64 7.91
C ALA A 51 -2.49 5.13 8.07
N GLY A 52 -1.53 4.71 8.88
CA GLY A 52 -1.24 3.30 9.13
C GLY A 52 -0.09 3.11 10.11
N MET A 53 0.13 1.86 10.53
CA MET A 53 1.19 1.51 11.47
C MET A 53 2.13 0.45 10.91
N GLY A 54 3.38 0.42 11.42
CA GLY A 54 4.36 -0.60 11.05
C GLY A 54 4.55 -0.75 9.53
N GLY A 55 4.35 -1.97 9.02
CA GLY A 55 4.43 -2.29 7.60
C GLY A 55 3.42 -1.52 6.75
N SER A 56 2.20 -1.34 7.23
CA SER A 56 1.13 -0.62 6.51
C SER A 56 1.43 0.88 6.34
N ALA A 57 2.27 1.48 7.19
CA ALA A 57 2.72 2.85 7.00
C ALA A 57 3.85 2.99 5.97
N LEU A 58 4.54 1.89 5.62
CA LEU A 58 5.66 1.93 4.67
C LEU A 58 5.23 2.40 3.29
N VAL A 59 4.04 2.04 2.85
CA VAL A 59 3.51 2.48 1.55
C VAL A 59 3.53 4.00 1.44
N GLY A 60 3.04 4.70 2.45
CA GLY A 60 3.05 6.17 2.46
C GLY A 60 4.46 6.76 2.47
N VAL A 61 5.39 6.16 3.23
CA VAL A 61 6.79 6.62 3.28
C VAL A 61 7.49 6.41 1.93
N ILE A 62 7.32 5.24 1.31
CA ILE A 62 7.92 4.94 0.02
C ILE A 62 7.33 5.87 -1.05
N ALA A 63 5.99 5.97 -1.11
CA ALA A 63 5.30 6.84 -2.06
C ALA A 63 5.73 8.31 -1.92
N LYS A 64 5.81 8.82 -0.69
CA LYS A 64 6.24 10.19 -0.42
C LYS A 64 7.65 10.46 -0.96
N ASN A 65 8.58 9.53 -0.77
CA ASN A 65 9.96 9.70 -1.26
C ASN A 65 10.05 9.49 -2.79
N TRP A 66 9.40 8.46 -3.32
CA TRP A 66 9.40 8.14 -4.74
C TRP A 66 8.75 9.23 -5.58
N LEU A 67 7.61 9.75 -5.11
CA LEU A 67 6.77 10.67 -5.88
C LEU A 67 6.95 12.15 -5.48
N ASN A 68 7.88 12.48 -4.60
CA ASN A 68 8.05 13.81 -4.00
C ASN A 68 8.01 14.97 -5.01
N SER A 69 8.64 14.81 -6.18
CA SER A 69 8.68 15.85 -7.23
C SER A 69 7.52 15.75 -8.23
N ARG A 70 6.66 14.74 -8.12
CA ARG A 70 5.61 14.43 -9.10
C ARG A 70 4.20 14.51 -8.53
N MET A 71 4.04 14.47 -7.21
CA MET A 71 2.74 14.70 -6.57
C MET A 71 2.28 16.14 -6.83
N LEU A 72 1.03 16.30 -7.24
CA LEU A 72 0.41 17.59 -7.48
C LEU A 72 -0.16 18.23 -6.22
N VAL A 73 -0.25 17.44 -5.14
CA VAL A 73 -0.72 17.87 -3.82
C VAL A 73 0.22 17.30 -2.74
N PRO A 74 0.32 17.93 -1.56
CA PRO A 74 1.10 17.40 -0.45
C PRO A 74 0.65 15.99 -0.04
N LEU A 75 1.63 15.13 0.26
CA LEU A 75 1.43 13.80 0.84
C LEU A 75 2.04 13.74 2.23
N GLU A 76 1.23 13.40 3.23
CA GLU A 76 1.65 13.20 4.62
C GLU A 76 1.41 11.76 5.08
N VAL A 77 2.24 11.27 6.00
CA VAL A 77 2.12 9.94 6.60
C VAL A 77 1.87 10.08 8.08
N VAL A 78 0.75 9.54 8.54
CA VAL A 78 0.35 9.54 9.95
C VAL A 78 0.53 8.16 10.55
N ARG A 79 1.25 8.11 11.67
CA ARG A 79 1.48 6.92 12.49
C ARG A 79 1.03 7.20 13.90
N GLY A 80 -0.25 7.05 14.16
CA GLY A 80 -0.84 7.38 15.47
C GLY A 80 -2.35 7.31 15.43
N TYR A 81 -2.96 7.87 16.46
CA TYR A 81 -4.41 7.77 16.71
C TYR A 81 -5.22 8.94 16.13
N GLU A 82 -4.57 10.03 15.78
CA GLU A 82 -5.23 11.28 15.39
C GLU A 82 -4.68 11.80 14.05
N LEU A 83 -5.57 12.32 13.24
CA LEU A 83 -5.22 13.00 12.00
C LEU A 83 -4.90 14.49 12.26
N PRO A 84 -4.02 15.08 11.44
CA PRO A 84 -3.72 16.51 11.52
C PRO A 84 -4.95 17.40 11.50
N GLY A 85 -4.86 18.57 12.12
CA GLY A 85 -5.98 19.50 12.23
C GLY A 85 -6.48 20.07 10.90
N TYR A 86 -5.67 20.03 9.84
CA TYR A 86 -6.06 20.51 8.50
C TYR A 86 -6.90 19.49 7.71
N VAL A 87 -7.00 18.23 8.17
CA VAL A 87 -7.81 17.21 7.50
C VAL A 87 -9.27 17.59 7.47
N GLY A 88 -9.90 17.52 6.31
CA GLY A 88 -11.30 17.88 6.09
C GLY A 88 -11.78 17.46 4.71
N ILE A 89 -12.87 18.06 4.23
CA ILE A 89 -13.59 17.67 3.01
C ILE A 89 -12.72 17.61 1.74
N ASN A 90 -11.63 18.38 1.68
CA ASN A 90 -10.70 18.42 0.56
C ASN A 90 -9.45 17.55 0.80
N THR A 91 -9.47 16.69 1.81
CA THR A 91 -8.40 15.75 2.12
C THR A 91 -8.80 14.34 1.68
N LEU A 92 -7.91 13.67 0.95
CA LEU A 92 -7.99 12.23 0.78
C LEU A 92 -7.22 11.55 1.90
N VAL A 93 -7.90 10.74 2.68
CA VAL A 93 -7.27 9.89 3.71
C VAL A 93 -7.28 8.45 3.24
N ILE A 94 -6.08 7.89 3.03
CA ILE A 94 -5.90 6.47 2.73
C ILE A 94 -5.54 5.77 4.04
N VAL A 95 -6.45 4.97 4.56
CA VAL A 95 -6.24 4.22 5.81
C VAL A 95 -5.77 2.81 5.46
N SER A 96 -4.53 2.48 5.82
CA SER A 96 -3.93 1.17 5.54
C SER A 96 -3.75 0.37 6.82
N SER A 97 -4.28 -0.87 6.80
CA SER A 97 -4.11 -1.84 7.87
C SER A 97 -4.16 -3.26 7.30
N ALA A 98 -3.02 -3.94 7.25
CA ALA A 98 -2.95 -5.30 6.71
C ALA A 98 -3.91 -6.27 7.41
N SER A 99 -4.10 -6.18 8.73
CA SER A 99 -5.07 -7.01 9.48
C SER A 99 -6.49 -6.44 9.49
N GLY A 100 -6.65 -5.16 9.13
CA GLY A 100 -7.89 -4.41 9.32
C GLY A 100 -8.30 -4.16 10.78
N ASN A 101 -7.47 -4.55 11.76
CA ASN A 101 -7.80 -4.49 13.18
C ASN A 101 -6.84 -3.60 14.00
N THR A 102 -5.94 -2.87 13.33
CA THR A 102 -5.00 -1.96 13.98
C THR A 102 -5.76 -0.79 14.60
N GLU A 103 -5.63 -0.60 15.91
CA GLU A 103 -6.40 0.37 16.67
C GLU A 103 -6.19 1.81 16.16
N GLU A 104 -4.94 2.19 15.89
CA GLU A 104 -4.58 3.50 15.36
C GLU A 104 -5.23 3.75 13.99
N ALA A 105 -5.24 2.75 13.11
CA ALA A 105 -5.88 2.84 11.80
C ALA A 105 -7.39 3.04 11.94
N LEU A 106 -8.03 2.29 12.83
CA LEU A 106 -9.47 2.44 13.13
C LEU A 106 -9.80 3.80 13.74
N CYS A 107 -8.92 4.34 14.60
CA CYS A 107 -9.08 5.68 15.16
C CYS A 107 -8.93 6.75 14.06
N CYS A 108 -7.93 6.64 13.19
CA CYS A 108 -7.77 7.54 12.04
C CYS A 108 -8.96 7.47 11.08
N PHE A 109 -9.51 6.27 10.81
CA PHE A 109 -10.72 6.11 10.01
C PHE A 109 -11.90 6.87 10.60
N LYS A 110 -12.17 6.69 11.90
CA LYS A 110 -13.24 7.40 12.62
C LYS A 110 -13.03 8.92 12.64
N ASP A 111 -11.77 9.36 12.80
CA ASP A 111 -11.44 10.77 12.79
C ASP A 111 -11.62 11.39 11.40
N ALA A 112 -11.21 10.70 10.32
CA ALA A 112 -11.44 11.09 8.94
C ALA A 112 -12.94 11.26 8.64
N SER A 113 -13.76 10.30 9.05
CA SER A 113 -15.21 10.33 8.89
C SER A 113 -15.84 11.53 9.62
N ARG A 114 -15.43 11.79 10.88
CA ARG A 114 -15.91 12.97 11.64
C ARG A 114 -15.53 14.29 11.01
N LYS A 115 -14.39 14.34 10.33
CA LYS A 115 -13.89 15.54 9.63
C LYS A 115 -14.44 15.68 8.20
N ASN A 116 -15.32 14.74 7.78
CA ASN A 116 -15.87 14.65 6.43
C ASN A 116 -14.78 14.58 5.34
N ALA A 117 -13.66 13.93 5.64
CA ALA A 117 -12.61 13.66 4.66
C ALA A 117 -13.07 12.59 3.67
N GLN A 118 -12.51 12.61 2.46
CA GLN A 118 -12.68 11.52 1.52
C GLN A 118 -11.80 10.34 1.97
N VAL A 119 -12.36 9.14 2.10
CA VAL A 119 -11.66 8.00 2.68
C VAL A 119 -11.61 6.84 1.70
N ILE A 120 -10.43 6.23 1.57
CA ILE A 120 -10.20 4.95 0.93
C ILE A 120 -9.49 4.05 1.96
N THR A 121 -9.90 2.79 2.04
CA THR A 121 -9.26 1.82 2.92
C THR A 121 -8.44 0.81 2.12
N LEU A 122 -7.31 0.38 2.69
CA LEU A 122 -6.48 -0.70 2.20
C LEU A 122 -6.39 -1.75 3.30
N SER A 123 -7.07 -2.89 3.14
CA SER A 123 -7.09 -3.93 4.17
C SER A 123 -7.19 -5.35 3.60
N SER A 124 -6.81 -6.37 4.38
CA SER A 124 -7.10 -7.77 4.03
C SER A 124 -8.37 -8.28 4.70
N GLY A 125 -9.23 -7.38 5.22
CA GLY A 125 -10.46 -7.69 5.93
C GLY A 125 -10.55 -6.99 7.30
N GLY A 126 -11.18 -7.64 8.27
CA GLY A 126 -11.29 -7.17 9.66
C GLY A 126 -12.27 -6.02 9.85
N LEU A 127 -12.13 -5.29 10.97
CA LEU A 127 -13.03 -4.21 11.35
C LEU A 127 -12.96 -3.00 10.41
N LEU A 128 -11.82 -2.77 9.78
CA LEU A 128 -11.65 -1.66 8.84
C LEU A 128 -12.46 -1.90 7.55
N ASN A 129 -12.41 -3.12 7.00
CA ASN A 129 -13.22 -3.52 5.86
C ASN A 129 -14.73 -3.43 6.20
N ALA A 130 -15.15 -3.99 7.34
CA ALA A 130 -16.54 -3.91 7.77
C ALA A 130 -17.03 -2.45 7.93
N ALA A 131 -16.19 -1.58 8.48
CA ALA A 131 -16.51 -0.16 8.61
C ALA A 131 -16.59 0.55 7.25
N ALA A 132 -15.72 0.20 6.29
CA ALA A 132 -15.78 0.74 4.94
C ALA A 132 -17.07 0.31 4.23
N GLU A 133 -17.46 -0.95 4.33
CA GLU A 133 -18.74 -1.47 3.79
C GLU A 133 -19.95 -0.75 4.39
N GLU A 134 -19.99 -0.58 5.72
CA GLU A 134 -21.08 0.12 6.42
C GLU A 134 -21.26 1.56 5.92
N HIS A 135 -20.15 2.24 5.62
CA HIS A 135 -20.16 3.61 5.13
C HIS A 135 -20.20 3.73 3.60
N THR A 136 -20.31 2.62 2.88
CA THR A 136 -20.30 2.56 1.40
C THR A 136 -19.05 3.24 0.81
N LEU A 137 -17.90 3.05 1.45
CA LEU A 137 -16.62 3.59 1.03
C LEU A 137 -15.85 2.58 0.18
N LEU A 138 -14.90 3.07 -0.60
CA LEU A 138 -14.01 2.20 -1.36
C LEU A 138 -13.04 1.50 -0.39
N ASP A 139 -13.14 0.18 -0.29
CA ASP A 139 -12.12 -0.69 0.30
C ASP A 139 -11.38 -1.44 -0.81
N ILE A 140 -10.07 -1.33 -0.82
CA ILE A 140 -9.22 -2.10 -1.71
C ILE A 140 -8.72 -3.32 -0.94
N GLY A 141 -9.29 -4.47 -1.26
CA GLY A 141 -8.91 -5.75 -0.68
C GLY A 141 -7.45 -6.10 -0.96
N LEU A 142 -6.66 -6.20 0.08
CA LEU A 142 -5.27 -6.64 0.01
C LEU A 142 -5.18 -8.14 0.25
N GLN A 143 -4.21 -8.79 -0.37
CA GLN A 143 -3.89 -10.18 -0.06
C GLN A 143 -3.30 -10.26 1.37
N HIS A 144 -3.68 -11.30 2.11
CA HIS A 144 -3.08 -11.57 3.41
C HIS A 144 -1.67 -12.13 3.26
N TYR A 145 -0.70 -11.51 3.90
CA TYR A 145 0.68 -11.97 4.00
C TYR A 145 1.01 -12.34 5.45
N SER A 146 1.90 -13.29 5.65
CA SER A 146 2.34 -13.74 6.99
C SER A 146 2.92 -12.60 7.83
N GLN A 147 3.45 -11.58 7.18
CA GLN A 147 3.92 -10.35 7.81
C GLN A 147 3.56 -9.14 6.92
N PRO A 148 3.06 -8.03 7.48
CA PRO A 148 2.62 -6.86 6.70
C PRO A 148 3.68 -6.28 5.76
N ARG A 149 4.96 -6.30 6.17
CA ARG A 149 6.07 -5.81 5.33
C ARG A 149 6.28 -6.61 4.04
N LEU A 150 5.81 -7.86 3.97
CA LEU A 150 5.91 -8.69 2.77
C LEU A 150 4.85 -8.32 1.71
N GLY A 151 3.82 -7.58 2.09
CA GLY A 151 2.78 -7.06 1.19
C GLY A 151 3.01 -5.62 0.73
N VAL A 152 4.14 -4.99 1.09
CA VAL A 152 4.35 -3.55 0.85
C VAL A 152 4.29 -3.17 -0.63
N PHE A 153 4.66 -4.06 -1.54
CA PHE A 153 4.59 -3.78 -2.97
C PHE A 153 3.15 -3.83 -3.50
N ALA A 154 2.30 -4.69 -2.94
CA ALA A 154 0.87 -4.69 -3.24
C ALA A 154 0.21 -3.38 -2.77
N ASP A 155 0.53 -2.95 -1.55
CA ASP A 155 0.06 -1.67 -1.00
C ASP A 155 0.54 -0.49 -1.85
N LEU A 156 1.81 -0.53 -2.29
CA LEU A 156 2.38 0.52 -3.15
C LEU A 156 1.70 0.55 -4.53
N LYS A 157 1.41 -0.61 -5.11
CA LYS A 157 0.66 -0.71 -6.37
C LYS A 157 -0.75 -0.14 -6.22
N ALA A 158 -1.44 -0.47 -5.12
CA ALA A 158 -2.76 0.08 -4.82
C ALA A 158 -2.71 1.61 -4.70
N PHE A 159 -1.76 2.14 -3.93
CA PHE A 159 -1.55 3.59 -3.81
C PHE A 159 -1.28 4.25 -5.17
N ALA A 160 -0.40 3.66 -5.99
CA ALA A 160 -0.06 4.19 -7.30
C ALA A 160 -1.28 4.24 -8.23
N CYS A 161 -2.12 3.20 -8.20
CA CYS A 161 -3.38 3.18 -8.94
C CYS A 161 -4.32 4.30 -8.48
N ILE A 162 -4.53 4.45 -7.17
CA ILE A 162 -5.35 5.52 -6.60
C ILE A 162 -4.84 6.90 -7.05
N ALA A 163 -3.55 7.15 -6.85
CA ALA A 163 -2.95 8.45 -7.16
C ALA A 163 -3.04 8.80 -8.65
N GLN A 164 -2.84 7.81 -9.52
CA GLN A 164 -2.92 7.98 -10.97
C GLN A 164 -4.38 8.18 -11.43
N ASP A 165 -5.33 7.38 -10.94
CA ASP A 165 -6.74 7.47 -11.35
C ASP A 165 -7.40 8.76 -10.90
N LEU A 166 -6.99 9.29 -9.73
CA LEU A 166 -7.46 10.59 -9.23
C LEU A 166 -6.71 11.78 -9.81
N GLY A 167 -5.72 11.56 -10.69
CA GLY A 167 -4.91 12.63 -11.28
C GLY A 167 -4.08 13.41 -10.26
N LEU A 168 -3.67 12.79 -9.14
CA LEU A 168 -2.90 13.41 -8.06
C LEU A 168 -1.40 13.40 -8.31
N VAL A 169 -0.96 12.76 -9.39
CA VAL A 169 0.45 12.53 -9.70
C VAL A 169 0.71 12.66 -11.19
N GLN A 170 1.92 13.08 -11.57
CA GLN A 170 2.40 13.08 -12.95
C GLN A 170 3.10 11.77 -13.31
N GLY A 171 2.85 11.26 -14.53
CA GLY A 171 3.48 10.07 -15.08
C GLY A 171 2.58 8.84 -15.07
N ASP A 172 3.08 7.75 -15.65
CA ASP A 172 2.39 6.46 -15.71
C ASP A 172 3.00 5.51 -14.67
N LEU A 173 2.48 5.58 -13.44
CA LEU A 173 2.99 4.80 -12.31
C LEU A 173 2.76 3.31 -12.48
N ARG A 174 1.67 2.93 -13.15
CA ARG A 174 1.39 1.51 -13.41
C ARG A 174 2.48 0.89 -14.25
N ARG A 175 2.84 1.56 -15.35
CA ARG A 175 3.91 1.10 -16.24
C ARG A 175 5.27 1.10 -15.53
N GLU A 176 5.59 2.14 -14.78
CA GLU A 176 6.84 2.19 -14.02
C GLU A 176 6.97 1.00 -13.06
N LEU A 177 5.90 0.64 -12.36
CA LEU A 177 5.92 -0.50 -11.44
C LEU A 177 6.03 -1.84 -12.17
N GLU A 178 5.46 -1.98 -13.37
CA GLU A 178 5.64 -3.15 -14.24
C GLU A 178 7.09 -3.28 -14.73
N ASP A 179 7.70 -2.15 -15.11
CA ASP A 179 9.12 -2.12 -15.51
C ASP A 179 10.02 -2.50 -14.32
N VAL A 180 9.73 -2.00 -13.11
CA VAL A 180 10.44 -2.40 -11.87
C VAL A 180 10.26 -3.88 -11.58
N ALA A 181 9.04 -4.42 -11.71
CA ALA A 181 8.77 -5.84 -11.51
C ALA A 181 9.59 -6.71 -12.47
N SER A 182 9.66 -6.29 -13.75
CA SER A 182 10.43 -6.99 -14.77
C SER A 182 11.93 -6.93 -14.50
N TRP A 183 12.44 -5.79 -14.02
CA TRP A 183 13.82 -5.66 -13.59
C TRP A 183 14.12 -6.57 -12.38
N LEU A 184 13.25 -6.59 -11.36
CA LEU A 184 13.40 -7.47 -10.19
C LEU A 184 13.48 -8.94 -10.59
N ASP A 185 12.66 -9.39 -11.54
CA ASP A 185 12.71 -10.77 -12.06
C ASP A 185 14.07 -11.11 -12.67
N THR A 186 14.70 -10.16 -13.34
CA THR A 186 16.07 -10.38 -13.88
C THR A 186 17.12 -10.47 -12.77
N GLN A 187 16.91 -9.80 -11.63
CA GLN A 187 17.85 -9.79 -10.51
C GLN A 187 17.68 -10.99 -9.58
N LYS A 188 16.51 -11.61 -9.53
CA LYS A 188 16.20 -12.74 -8.65
C LYS A 188 17.26 -13.86 -8.73
N SER A 189 17.71 -14.21 -9.94
CA SER A 189 18.71 -15.24 -10.15
C SER A 189 20.06 -14.93 -9.52
N GLN A 190 20.35 -13.66 -9.26
CA GLN A 190 21.60 -13.20 -8.64
C GLN A 190 21.48 -13.09 -7.12
N TRP A 191 20.26 -12.90 -6.60
CA TRP A 191 19.98 -12.66 -5.17
C TRP A 191 19.40 -13.88 -4.46
N ASN A 192 19.07 -14.90 -5.22
CA ASN A 192 18.47 -16.09 -4.69
C ASN A 192 19.52 -16.89 -3.89
N LEU A 193 19.05 -17.66 -2.91
CA LEU A 193 19.91 -18.47 -2.03
C LEU A 193 20.74 -19.52 -2.77
N ASP A 194 20.31 -19.96 -3.96
CA ASP A 194 21.04 -20.90 -4.80
C ASP A 194 22.26 -20.25 -5.51
N ALA A 195 22.31 -18.91 -5.57
CA ALA A 195 23.45 -18.14 -6.10
C ALA A 195 24.59 -17.92 -5.08
N THR A 196 24.58 -18.64 -3.96
CA THR A 196 25.39 -18.40 -2.75
C THR A 196 26.85 -18.73 -2.83
N ASP A 197 27.48 -18.75 -3.99
CA ASP A 197 28.95 -18.59 -4.03
C ASP A 197 29.39 -17.15 -3.68
N ASN A 198 28.45 -16.18 -3.71
CA ASN A 198 28.73 -14.77 -3.39
C ASN A 198 28.61 -14.41 -1.90
N ALA A 199 28.19 -15.32 -1.05
CA ALA A 199 28.03 -15.07 0.41
C ALA A 199 29.30 -15.42 1.22
N LYS A 200 30.45 -15.62 0.57
CA LYS A 200 31.72 -15.97 1.21
C LYS A 200 32.75 -14.84 1.22
N ASP A 201 32.44 -13.71 0.64
CA ASP A 201 33.20 -12.46 0.70
C ASP A 201 32.43 -11.45 1.63
#